data_7ab2b181197b912453ed0310d97b98b0
#
_entry.id   7ab2b181197b912453ed0310d97b98b0
#
_cell.length_a   1.000
_cell.length_b   1.000
_cell.length_c   1.000
_cell.angle_alpha   90.00
_cell.angle_beta   90.00
_cell.angle_gamma   90.00
#
_symmetry.space_group_name_H-M   'P 1'
#
loop_
_entity.id
_entity.type
_entity.pdbx_description
1 polymer ?
#
loop_
_entity_poly.entity_id
_entity_poly.type
_entity_poly.pdbx_seq_one_letter_code
_entity_poly.pdbx_strand_id
1 'polypeptide(L)'
;MKKITALVLALMMACLMTCAFAAEADPLYTGEWYLKTMQNGDDTIDVAAMGLNGVMTLNADWTCSMTGMGNDVTGTWKDEADKNKITVTMDGDDADVMLSDGELTVSAGETKMIFTREAPAAAGNATAEIKADAAAEEFNGNWTCIALRVGSMKLDAATATAAGQELPTLKFEDGAVSMEGGQIAEAFSAFKMPLNFADGTYSFAIESANVSVKANILQDGTMALEFAAGDTATTLYFEKAE
;
A
#
# COMPACT_ATOMS: atom_id res chain seq x y z
N MET A 1 29.88 41.37 -45.77
CA MET A 1 29.16 40.13 -46.13
C MET A 1 29.87 38.87 -45.59
N LYS A 2 31.20 38.70 -45.70
CA LYS A 2 31.92 37.48 -45.22
C LYS A 2 31.82 37.21 -43.68
N LYS A 3 31.65 38.24 -42.85
CA LYS A 3 31.54 38.05 -41.39
C LYS A 3 30.16 37.56 -40.89
N ILE A 4 29.10 37.88 -41.64
CA ILE A 4 27.71 37.42 -41.33
C ILE A 4 27.52 35.96 -41.68
N THR A 5 28.12 35.50 -42.83
CA THR A 5 28.08 34.10 -43.25
C THR A 5 28.81 33.17 -42.28
N ALA A 6 29.94 33.62 -41.70
CA ALA A 6 30.65 32.84 -40.68
C ALA A 6 29.89 32.74 -39.36
N LEU A 7 29.17 33.80 -38.97
CA LEU A 7 28.34 33.78 -37.72
C LEU A 7 27.13 32.86 -37.87
N VAL A 8 26.46 32.88 -39.02
CA VAL A 8 25.33 32.00 -39.32
C VAL A 8 25.75 30.51 -39.37
N LEU A 9 26.92 30.24 -39.93
CA LEU A 9 27.48 28.90 -40.01
C LEU A 9 27.90 28.38 -38.65
N ALA A 10 28.46 29.23 -37.78
CA ALA A 10 28.79 28.88 -36.39
C ALA A 10 27.54 28.65 -35.54
N LEU A 11 26.46 29.41 -35.77
CA LEU A 11 25.18 29.21 -35.08
C LEU A 11 24.48 27.91 -35.51
N MET A 12 24.53 27.59 -36.82
CA MET A 12 24.01 26.30 -37.31
C MET A 12 24.82 25.09 -36.80
N MET A 13 26.15 25.20 -36.69
CA MET A 13 26.96 24.16 -36.07
C MET A 13 26.71 24.01 -34.58
N ALA A 14 26.46 25.09 -33.86
CA ALA A 14 26.08 25.03 -32.45
C ALA A 14 24.71 24.37 -32.24
N CYS A 15 23.74 24.62 -33.13
CA CYS A 15 22.44 23.92 -33.12
C CYS A 15 22.52 22.43 -33.48
N LEU A 16 23.50 22.04 -34.28
CA LEU A 16 23.71 20.62 -34.65
C LEU A 16 24.44 19.82 -33.55
N MET A 17 25.12 20.49 -32.62
CA MET A 17 25.79 19.83 -31.49
C MET A 17 24.90 19.67 -30.27
N THR A 18 23.69 20.25 -30.26
CA THR A 18 22.73 20.09 -29.15
C THR A 18 21.67 19.00 -29.39
N CYS A 19 21.70 18.34 -30.55
CA CYS A 19 21.07 17.02 -30.67
C CYS A 19 22.08 15.97 -30.16
N ALA A 20 22.47 16.05 -28.90
CA ALA A 20 22.80 14.85 -28.17
C ALA A 20 21.52 14.01 -28.27
N PHE A 21 21.53 12.95 -29.08
CA PHE A 21 20.57 11.89 -29.00
C PHE A 21 20.67 11.42 -27.54
N ALA A 22 19.77 11.90 -26.69
CA ALA A 22 19.52 11.23 -25.44
C ALA A 22 19.24 9.79 -25.87
N ALA A 23 20.10 8.85 -25.49
CA ALA A 23 19.86 7.45 -25.77
C ALA A 23 18.45 7.18 -25.26
N GLU A 24 17.58 6.73 -26.15
CA GLU A 24 16.21 6.40 -25.79
C GLU A 24 16.29 5.24 -24.82
N ALA A 25 15.62 5.35 -23.68
CA ALA A 25 15.62 4.32 -22.66
C ALA A 25 15.04 3.03 -23.26
N ASP A 26 15.61 1.88 -22.90
CA ASP A 26 15.17 0.60 -23.42
C ASP A 26 13.69 0.37 -23.09
N PRO A 27 12.80 0.20 -24.08
CA PRO A 27 11.38 -0.03 -23.89
C PRO A 27 11.09 -1.31 -23.08
N LEU A 28 12.06 -2.20 -22.95
CA LEU A 28 11.96 -3.40 -22.14
C LEU A 28 11.77 -3.08 -20.64
N TYR A 29 12.36 -1.99 -20.18
CA TYR A 29 12.27 -1.55 -18.77
C TYR A 29 11.23 -0.48 -18.54
N THR A 30 10.97 0.39 -19.52
CA THR A 30 10.07 1.54 -19.35
C THR A 30 8.62 1.14 -19.06
N GLY A 31 7.93 1.93 -18.25
CA GLY A 31 6.54 1.77 -17.86
C GLY A 31 6.36 1.35 -16.40
N GLU A 32 5.17 0.89 -16.07
CA GLU A 32 4.78 0.50 -14.71
C GLU A 32 5.12 -0.96 -14.41
N TRP A 33 5.62 -1.16 -13.20
CA TRP A 33 5.97 -2.44 -12.61
C TRP A 33 5.32 -2.56 -11.26
N TYR A 34 4.56 -3.62 -11.04
CA TYR A 34 3.77 -3.84 -9.83
C TYR A 34 4.50 -4.79 -8.88
N LEU A 35 4.64 -4.41 -7.63
CA LEU A 35 5.27 -5.23 -6.61
C LEU A 35 4.44 -6.49 -6.37
N LYS A 36 5.05 -7.65 -6.60
CA LYS A 36 4.43 -8.97 -6.47
C LYS A 36 4.78 -9.62 -5.14
N THR A 37 6.08 -9.72 -4.84
CA THR A 37 6.56 -10.34 -3.60
C THR A 37 7.73 -9.57 -3.02
N MET A 38 7.87 -9.67 -1.69
CA MET A 38 9.07 -9.26 -0.95
C MET A 38 9.71 -10.49 -0.33
N GLN A 39 11.03 -10.59 -0.40
CA GLN A 39 11.82 -11.64 0.24
C GLN A 39 12.78 -11.03 1.24
N ASN A 40 12.88 -11.61 2.42
CA ASN A 40 13.87 -11.23 3.42
C ASN A 40 14.51 -12.51 3.94
N GLY A 41 15.73 -12.79 3.46
CA GLY A 41 16.35 -14.10 3.65
C GLY A 41 15.52 -15.21 2.97
N ASP A 42 15.11 -16.20 3.75
CA ASP A 42 14.30 -17.34 3.27
C ASP A 42 12.78 -17.08 3.30
N ASP A 43 12.35 -15.99 3.94
CA ASP A 43 10.94 -15.62 4.05
C ASP A 43 10.46 -14.90 2.80
N THR A 44 9.37 -15.38 2.20
CA THR A 44 8.71 -14.73 1.05
C THR A 44 7.32 -14.26 1.44
N ILE A 45 7.04 -13.00 1.19
CA ILE A 45 5.79 -12.33 1.50
C ILE A 45 5.09 -12.01 0.18
N ASP A 46 3.86 -12.49 0.01
CA ASP A 46 2.97 -12.05 -1.06
C ASP A 46 2.41 -10.68 -0.70
N VAL A 47 2.78 -9.67 -1.49
CA VAL A 47 2.43 -8.29 -1.23
C VAL A 47 0.93 -8.02 -1.43
N ALA A 48 0.33 -8.71 -2.41
CA ALA A 48 -1.10 -8.60 -2.66
C ALA A 48 -1.93 -9.20 -1.52
N ALA A 49 -1.48 -10.33 -0.94
CA ALA A 49 -2.13 -10.93 0.23
C ALA A 49 -2.12 -10.00 1.45
N MET A 50 -1.10 -9.13 1.55
CA MET A 50 -1.00 -8.12 2.60
C MET A 50 -1.75 -6.82 2.28
N GLY A 51 -2.41 -6.74 1.12
CA GLY A 51 -3.09 -5.50 0.69
C GLY A 51 -2.14 -4.33 0.43
N LEU A 52 -0.85 -4.61 0.28
CA LEU A 52 0.13 -3.61 -0.13
C LEU A 52 0.12 -3.47 -1.65
N ASN A 53 0.23 -2.26 -2.12
CA ASN A 53 0.37 -1.93 -3.54
C ASN A 53 1.66 -1.13 -3.69
N GLY A 54 2.67 -1.73 -4.27
CA GLY A 54 3.88 -1.02 -4.68
C GLY A 54 3.89 -0.89 -6.20
N VAL A 55 4.09 0.31 -6.72
CA VAL A 55 4.25 0.55 -8.15
C VAL A 55 5.58 1.27 -8.37
N MET A 56 6.45 0.66 -9.16
CA MET A 56 7.66 1.29 -9.65
C MET A 56 7.42 1.70 -11.10
N THR A 57 7.60 2.98 -11.41
CA THR A 57 7.50 3.52 -12.76
C THR A 57 8.89 3.90 -13.25
N LEU A 58 9.29 3.35 -14.39
CA LEU A 58 10.54 3.69 -15.08
C LEU A 58 10.18 4.49 -16.35
N ASN A 59 10.55 5.75 -16.41
CA ASN A 59 10.19 6.64 -17.50
C ASN A 59 11.28 6.65 -18.59
N ALA A 60 10.87 6.94 -19.84
CA ALA A 60 11.77 7.01 -20.98
C ALA A 60 12.79 8.15 -20.89
N ASP A 61 12.59 9.12 -20.00
CA ASP A 61 13.49 10.24 -19.71
C ASP A 61 14.49 9.93 -18.61
N TRP A 62 14.66 8.65 -18.24
CA TRP A 62 15.56 8.16 -17.19
C TRP A 62 15.16 8.56 -15.77
N THR A 63 13.97 9.10 -15.57
CA THR A 63 13.40 9.28 -14.23
C THR A 63 12.67 8.01 -13.77
N CYS A 64 12.57 7.83 -12.46
CA CYS A 64 11.79 6.75 -11.87
C CYS A 64 11.03 7.23 -10.64
N SER A 65 9.99 6.48 -10.28
CA SER A 65 9.26 6.67 -9.03
C SER A 65 8.84 5.33 -8.45
N MET A 66 8.72 5.28 -7.12
CA MET A 66 8.08 4.18 -6.41
C MET A 66 7.00 4.76 -5.51
N THR A 67 5.79 4.21 -5.60
CA THR A 67 4.61 4.67 -4.87
C THR A 67 3.91 3.49 -4.18
N GLY A 68 3.06 3.77 -3.20
CA GLY A 68 2.12 2.78 -2.62
C GLY A 68 2.64 2.01 -1.41
N MET A 69 3.87 2.23 -0.95
CA MET A 69 4.42 1.60 0.27
C MET A 69 4.49 2.57 1.47
N GLY A 70 3.61 3.58 1.49
CA GLY A 70 3.57 4.57 2.57
C GLY A 70 4.44 5.80 2.34
N ASN A 71 5.43 5.72 1.45
CA ASN A 71 6.24 6.85 1.01
C ASN A 71 6.35 6.84 -0.51
N ASP A 72 6.09 7.98 -1.12
CA ASP A 72 6.34 8.17 -2.54
C ASP A 72 7.79 8.66 -2.72
N VAL A 73 8.57 7.90 -3.45
CA VAL A 73 10.00 8.18 -3.70
C VAL A 73 10.20 8.39 -5.19
N THR A 74 11.03 9.37 -5.54
CA THR A 74 11.43 9.65 -6.92
C THR A 74 12.94 9.54 -7.07
N GLY A 75 13.38 9.24 -8.30
CA GLY A 75 14.79 9.06 -8.57
C GLY A 75 15.10 9.02 -10.05
N THR A 76 16.21 8.39 -10.38
CA THR A 76 16.66 8.16 -11.75
C THR A 76 17.08 6.72 -11.94
N TRP A 77 17.13 6.28 -13.19
CA TRP A 77 17.64 4.98 -13.55
C TRP A 77 18.56 5.05 -14.77
N LYS A 78 19.37 4.05 -14.96
CA LYS A 78 20.31 3.98 -16.10
C LYS A 78 20.49 2.52 -16.52
N ASP A 79 20.73 2.32 -17.81
CA ASP A 79 21.13 1.03 -18.36
C ASP A 79 22.56 0.69 -17.91
N GLU A 80 22.79 -0.58 -17.70
CA GLU A 80 24.12 -1.14 -17.49
C GLU A 80 24.63 -1.85 -18.78
N ALA A 81 25.91 -2.16 -18.82
CA ALA A 81 26.51 -2.89 -19.94
C ALA A 81 25.88 -4.30 -20.11
N ASP A 82 25.38 -4.88 -19.05
CA ASP A 82 24.57 -6.09 -19.07
C ASP A 82 23.11 -5.72 -19.38
N LYS A 83 22.59 -6.17 -20.50
CA LYS A 83 21.24 -5.86 -20.98
C LYS A 83 20.10 -6.34 -20.06
N ASN A 84 20.42 -7.21 -19.12
CA ASN A 84 19.43 -7.72 -18.14
C ASN A 84 19.53 -6.98 -16.79
N LYS A 85 20.31 -5.91 -16.73
CA LYS A 85 20.56 -5.17 -15.52
C LYS A 85 20.44 -3.66 -15.76
N ILE A 86 19.77 -2.98 -14.84
CA ILE A 86 19.75 -1.53 -14.72
C ILE A 86 20.14 -1.15 -13.30
N THR A 87 20.57 0.09 -13.09
CA THR A 87 20.72 0.69 -11.76
C THR A 87 19.63 1.71 -11.56
N VAL A 88 18.94 1.64 -10.44
CA VAL A 88 17.95 2.62 -9.99
C VAL A 88 18.54 3.36 -8.79
N THR A 89 18.51 4.69 -8.82
CA THR A 89 18.96 5.56 -7.72
C THR A 89 17.76 6.27 -7.14
N MET A 90 17.43 6.00 -5.87
CA MET A 90 16.33 6.66 -5.13
C MET A 90 16.86 7.17 -3.79
N ASP A 91 16.51 8.40 -3.41
CA ASP A 91 16.98 9.07 -2.20
C ASP A 91 18.52 9.10 -2.03
N GLY A 92 19.26 8.93 -3.13
CA GLY A 92 20.72 8.94 -3.16
C GLY A 92 21.35 7.54 -2.99
N ASP A 93 20.54 6.51 -2.82
CA ASP A 93 20.99 5.12 -2.74
C ASP A 93 20.79 4.40 -4.08
N ASP A 94 21.82 3.67 -4.51
CA ASP A 94 21.79 2.86 -5.72
C ASP A 94 21.31 1.45 -5.41
N ALA A 95 20.37 0.96 -6.23
CA ALA A 95 19.92 -0.42 -6.20
C ALA A 95 20.11 -1.09 -7.55
N ASP A 96 20.62 -2.31 -7.52
CA ASP A 96 20.72 -3.18 -8.68
C ASP A 96 19.34 -3.79 -9.00
N VAL A 97 18.91 -3.65 -10.24
CA VAL A 97 17.66 -4.20 -10.73
C VAL A 97 17.94 -5.14 -11.87
N MET A 98 17.53 -6.39 -11.74
CA MET A 98 17.70 -7.43 -12.75
C MET A 98 16.37 -7.81 -13.38
N LEU A 99 16.37 -7.94 -14.71
CA LEU A 99 15.23 -8.45 -15.45
C LEU A 99 15.46 -9.93 -15.79
N SER A 100 14.57 -10.80 -15.34
CA SER A 100 14.55 -12.22 -15.68
C SER A 100 13.11 -12.71 -15.81
N ASP A 101 12.83 -13.46 -16.86
CA ASP A 101 11.51 -14.09 -17.11
C ASP A 101 10.31 -13.12 -17.07
N GLY A 102 10.55 -11.83 -17.42
CA GLY A 102 9.52 -10.80 -17.42
C GLY A 102 9.24 -10.18 -16.03
N GLU A 103 10.07 -10.50 -15.04
CA GLU A 103 10.02 -9.93 -13.69
C GLU A 103 11.26 -9.06 -13.42
N LEU A 104 11.08 -7.92 -12.74
CA LEU A 104 12.18 -7.12 -12.21
C LEU A 104 12.44 -7.50 -10.77
N THR A 105 13.69 -7.83 -10.48
CA THR A 105 14.15 -8.05 -9.10
C THR A 105 15.03 -6.89 -8.65
N VAL A 106 14.59 -6.16 -7.66
CA VAL A 106 15.36 -5.12 -6.96
C VAL A 106 15.99 -5.74 -5.73
N SER A 107 17.30 -5.63 -5.59
CA SER A 107 18.05 -6.17 -4.44
C SER A 107 18.62 -5.04 -3.60
N ALA A 108 18.23 -5.01 -2.32
CA ALA A 108 18.73 -4.06 -1.32
C ALA A 108 19.18 -4.84 -0.07
N GLY A 109 20.47 -5.19 -0.01
CA GLY A 109 21.02 -6.05 1.05
C GLY A 109 20.42 -7.46 0.98
N GLU A 110 19.84 -7.94 2.10
CA GLU A 110 19.17 -9.24 2.17
C GLU A 110 17.73 -9.22 1.67
N THR A 111 17.18 -8.03 1.45
CA THR A 111 15.81 -7.86 0.96
C THR A 111 15.79 -7.85 -0.56
N LYS A 112 14.87 -8.61 -1.15
CA LYS A 112 14.57 -8.59 -2.57
C LYS A 112 13.11 -8.22 -2.77
N MET A 113 12.86 -7.34 -3.71
CA MET A 113 11.52 -6.96 -4.17
C MET A 113 11.36 -7.44 -5.61
N ILE A 114 10.33 -8.21 -5.87
CA ILE A 114 10.03 -8.77 -7.20
C ILE A 114 8.80 -8.05 -7.75
N PHE A 115 8.97 -7.46 -8.92
CA PHE A 115 7.93 -6.71 -9.63
C PHE A 115 7.56 -7.41 -10.93
N THR A 116 6.31 -7.26 -11.34
CA THR A 116 5.75 -7.79 -12.60
C THR A 116 5.04 -6.70 -13.37
N ARG A 117 4.85 -6.89 -14.68
CA ARG A 117 4.02 -6.03 -15.53
C ARG A 117 2.51 -6.21 -15.28
N GLU A 118 2.14 -7.31 -14.74
CA GLU A 118 0.74 -7.61 -14.46
C GLU A 118 0.33 -6.92 -13.15
N ALA A 119 -0.60 -5.96 -13.26
CA ALA A 119 -1.16 -5.34 -12.06
C ALA A 119 -1.74 -6.46 -11.19
N PRO A 120 -1.43 -6.52 -9.88
CA PRO A 120 -2.05 -7.50 -9.01
C PRO A 120 -3.57 -7.37 -9.18
N ALA A 121 -4.23 -8.49 -9.41
CA ALA A 121 -5.69 -8.51 -9.32
C ALA A 121 -6.00 -7.82 -8.00
N ALA A 122 -6.79 -6.75 -8.03
CA ALA A 122 -7.10 -5.98 -6.83
C ALA A 122 -7.49 -7.01 -5.77
N ALA A 123 -6.52 -7.35 -4.91
CA ALA A 123 -6.78 -8.19 -3.77
C ALA A 123 -7.93 -7.50 -3.10
N GLY A 124 -9.08 -8.14 -2.91
CA GLY A 124 -10.37 -7.59 -2.55
C GLY A 124 -10.36 -6.50 -1.47
N ASN A 125 -9.63 -5.45 -1.74
CA ASN A 125 -9.53 -4.20 -0.99
C ASN A 125 -10.66 -3.24 -1.36
N ALA A 126 -11.61 -3.67 -2.19
CA ALA A 126 -12.91 -3.04 -2.18
C ALA A 126 -13.40 -3.18 -0.74
N THR A 127 -13.12 -2.17 0.07
CA THR A 127 -13.85 -1.98 1.30
C THR A 127 -15.30 -1.95 0.83
N ALA A 128 -16.06 -2.99 1.17
CA ALA A 128 -17.49 -2.99 0.84
C ALA A 128 -18.03 -1.65 1.32
N GLU A 129 -18.88 -1.02 0.52
CA GLU A 129 -19.43 0.28 0.88
C GLU A 129 -20.18 0.17 2.21
N ILE A 130 -20.17 1.26 2.99
CA ILE A 130 -20.92 1.32 4.24
C ILE A 130 -22.42 1.22 3.91
N LYS A 131 -23.13 0.36 4.62
CA LYS A 131 -24.59 0.26 4.58
C LYS A 131 -25.19 1.43 5.37
N ALA A 132 -25.54 2.50 4.68
CA ALA A 132 -25.99 3.75 5.31
C ALA A 132 -27.32 3.63 6.10
N ASP A 133 -28.12 2.62 5.81
CA ASP A 133 -29.42 2.34 6.43
C ASP A 133 -29.36 1.14 7.40
N ALA A 134 -28.18 0.81 7.91
CA ALA A 134 -28.03 -0.27 8.88
C ALA A 134 -28.84 0.03 10.15
N ALA A 135 -29.61 -0.95 10.60
CA ALA A 135 -30.34 -0.84 11.87
C ALA A 135 -29.43 -1.17 13.06
N ALA A 136 -29.71 -0.59 14.23
CA ALA A 136 -28.91 -0.81 15.43
C ALA A 136 -28.83 -2.29 15.84
N GLU A 137 -29.91 -3.04 15.59
CA GLU A 137 -30.03 -4.48 15.91
C GLU A 137 -29.12 -5.35 15.04
N GLU A 138 -28.73 -4.87 13.84
CA GLU A 138 -27.84 -5.62 12.95
C GLU A 138 -26.44 -5.82 13.54
N PHE A 139 -26.01 -4.88 14.38
CA PHE A 139 -24.73 -4.96 15.07
C PHE A 139 -24.70 -6.02 16.15
N ASN A 140 -25.86 -6.33 16.77
CA ASN A 140 -25.92 -7.27 17.89
C ASN A 140 -25.48 -8.67 17.49
N GLY A 141 -24.66 -9.29 18.34
CA GLY A 141 -24.18 -10.66 18.18
C GLY A 141 -22.69 -10.83 18.46
N ASN A 142 -22.23 -12.03 18.14
CA ASN A 142 -20.81 -12.36 18.20
C ASN A 142 -20.19 -12.19 16.81
N TRP A 143 -18.99 -11.68 16.78
CA TRP A 143 -18.28 -11.35 15.56
C TRP A 143 -16.85 -11.87 15.62
N THR A 144 -16.40 -12.50 14.56
CA THR A 144 -15.03 -13.01 14.42
C THR A 144 -14.21 -12.09 13.51
N CYS A 145 -13.06 -11.65 13.95
CA CYS A 145 -12.20 -10.81 13.13
C CYS A 145 -11.62 -11.62 11.96
N ILE A 146 -11.85 -11.13 10.74
CA ILE A 146 -11.40 -11.77 9.49
C ILE A 146 -10.27 -11.02 8.81
N ALA A 147 -10.08 -9.75 9.15
CA ALA A 147 -8.98 -8.95 8.65
C ALA A 147 -8.72 -7.74 9.55
N LEU A 148 -7.51 -7.23 9.45
CA LEU A 148 -7.10 -6.01 10.11
C LEU A 148 -6.44 -5.08 9.08
N ARG A 149 -6.66 -3.76 9.19
CA ARG A 149 -6.05 -2.74 8.35
C ARG A 149 -5.38 -1.69 9.23
N VAL A 150 -4.12 -1.41 8.94
CA VAL A 150 -3.34 -0.33 9.60
C VAL A 150 -2.79 0.56 8.49
N GLY A 151 -3.27 1.79 8.42
CA GLY A 151 -2.96 2.67 7.29
C GLY A 151 -3.41 2.08 5.95
N SER A 152 -2.49 1.87 5.03
CA SER A 152 -2.75 1.23 3.73
C SER A 152 -2.65 -0.30 3.75
N MET A 153 -2.05 -0.88 4.79
CA MET A 153 -1.83 -2.32 4.91
C MET A 153 -3.08 -3.02 5.42
N LYS A 154 -3.56 -4.04 4.69
CA LYS A 154 -4.63 -4.95 5.13
C LYS A 154 -4.05 -6.36 5.28
N LEU A 155 -4.24 -6.95 6.44
CA LEU A 155 -3.86 -8.33 6.76
C LEU A 155 -5.14 -9.15 6.93
N ASP A 156 -5.29 -10.20 6.16
CA ASP A 156 -6.35 -11.19 6.42
C ASP A 156 -6.03 -12.06 7.64
N ALA A 157 -7.03 -12.79 8.13
CA ALA A 157 -6.89 -13.61 9.33
C ALA A 157 -5.80 -14.68 9.18
N ALA A 158 -5.64 -15.29 8.01
CA ALA A 158 -4.66 -16.32 7.76
C ALA A 158 -3.24 -15.77 7.83
N THR A 159 -3.00 -14.64 7.17
CA THR A 159 -1.71 -13.93 7.16
C THR A 159 -1.36 -13.40 8.55
N ALA A 160 -2.32 -12.80 9.26
CA ALA A 160 -2.12 -12.33 10.63
C ALA A 160 -1.74 -13.48 11.58
N THR A 161 -2.44 -14.62 11.48
CA THR A 161 -2.16 -15.81 12.29
C THR A 161 -0.78 -16.39 11.95
N ALA A 162 -0.41 -16.45 10.67
CA ALA A 162 0.92 -16.91 10.25
C ALA A 162 2.03 -16.02 10.78
N ALA A 163 1.77 -14.71 10.95
CA ALA A 163 2.67 -13.75 11.58
C ALA A 163 2.65 -13.80 13.12
N GLY A 164 1.94 -14.75 13.72
CA GLY A 164 1.84 -14.91 15.18
C GLY A 164 0.91 -13.88 15.85
N GLN A 165 0.06 -13.20 15.06
CA GLN A 165 -0.94 -12.27 15.59
C GLN A 165 -2.23 -13.04 15.92
N GLU A 166 -2.70 -12.91 17.16
CA GLU A 166 -4.01 -13.38 17.56
C GLU A 166 -5.05 -12.32 17.24
N LEU A 167 -6.00 -12.65 16.38
CA LEU A 167 -7.10 -11.75 16.02
C LEU A 167 -8.23 -11.83 17.05
N PRO A 168 -8.84 -10.69 17.41
CA PRO A 168 -9.87 -10.67 18.43
C PRO A 168 -11.21 -11.21 17.92
N THR A 169 -12.02 -11.67 18.87
CA THR A 169 -13.47 -11.80 18.72
C THR A 169 -14.15 -10.62 19.40
N LEU A 170 -15.34 -10.26 18.91
CA LEU A 170 -16.09 -9.13 19.43
C LEU A 170 -17.52 -9.56 19.72
N LYS A 171 -18.02 -9.16 20.88
CA LYS A 171 -19.45 -9.23 21.23
C LYS A 171 -20.02 -7.83 21.23
N PHE A 172 -21.09 -7.65 20.47
CA PHE A 172 -21.84 -6.40 20.38
C PHE A 172 -23.24 -6.63 20.96
N GLU A 173 -23.66 -5.85 21.94
CA GLU A 173 -24.97 -5.99 22.59
C GLU A 173 -25.48 -4.62 23.01
N ASP A 174 -26.51 -4.13 22.34
CA ASP A 174 -27.19 -2.85 22.62
C ASP A 174 -26.26 -1.64 22.78
N GLY A 175 -25.27 -1.51 21.89
CA GLY A 175 -24.29 -0.43 21.90
C GLY A 175 -23.12 -0.65 22.88
N ALA A 176 -23.13 -1.75 23.63
CA ALA A 176 -21.98 -2.18 24.42
C ALA A 176 -21.11 -3.13 23.60
N VAL A 177 -19.82 -2.88 23.59
CA VAL A 177 -18.82 -3.67 22.89
C VAL A 177 -17.87 -4.30 23.87
N SER A 178 -17.69 -5.61 23.79
CA SER A 178 -16.61 -6.33 24.44
C SER A 178 -15.76 -7.07 23.40
N MET A 179 -14.46 -7.09 23.63
CA MET A 179 -13.50 -7.72 22.72
C MET A 179 -12.62 -8.67 23.51
N GLU A 180 -12.37 -9.87 22.97
CA GLU A 180 -11.55 -10.90 23.57
C GLU A 180 -10.51 -11.41 22.57
N GLY A 181 -9.32 -11.78 23.06
CA GLY A 181 -8.22 -12.32 22.26
C GLY A 181 -7.27 -11.25 21.71
N GLY A 182 -5.97 -11.53 21.84
CA GLY A 182 -4.89 -10.72 21.33
C GLY A 182 -4.65 -9.37 22.02
N GLN A 183 -3.55 -8.72 21.64
CA GLN A 183 -3.12 -7.44 22.24
C GLN A 183 -4.10 -6.29 21.95
N ILE A 184 -4.81 -6.36 20.82
CA ILE A 184 -5.79 -5.34 20.44
C ILE A 184 -6.98 -5.36 21.40
N ALA A 185 -7.45 -6.55 21.81
CA ALA A 185 -8.53 -6.69 22.77
C ALA A 185 -8.12 -6.15 24.15
N GLU A 186 -6.89 -6.39 24.60
CA GLU A 186 -6.37 -5.84 25.86
C GLU A 186 -6.37 -4.32 25.83
N ALA A 187 -5.88 -3.70 24.76
CA ALA A 187 -5.91 -2.26 24.59
C ALA A 187 -7.34 -1.71 24.55
N PHE A 188 -8.26 -2.41 23.89
CA PHE A 188 -9.66 -2.01 23.77
C PHE A 188 -10.42 -2.16 25.09
N SER A 189 -10.16 -3.21 25.88
CA SER A 189 -10.82 -3.48 27.15
C SER A 189 -10.55 -2.42 28.24
N ALA A 190 -9.45 -1.67 28.09
CA ALA A 190 -9.13 -0.55 28.96
C ALA A 190 -10.12 0.62 28.79
N PHE A 191 -10.86 0.64 27.68
CA PHE A 191 -11.84 1.68 27.37
C PHE A 191 -13.26 1.08 27.48
N LYS A 192 -13.95 1.28 28.58
CA LYS A 192 -15.40 1.01 28.65
C LYS A 192 -16.15 2.11 27.89
N MET A 193 -16.42 1.88 26.62
CA MET A 193 -16.98 2.90 25.74
C MET A 193 -18.44 2.62 25.42
N PRO A 194 -19.38 3.45 25.89
CA PRO A 194 -20.73 3.44 25.36
C PRO A 194 -20.69 4.04 23.95
N LEU A 195 -20.98 3.24 22.94
CA LEU A 195 -21.12 3.72 21.57
C LEU A 195 -22.51 4.34 21.39
N ASN A 196 -22.58 5.50 20.73
CA ASN A 196 -23.82 6.17 20.38
C ASN A 196 -24.19 5.81 18.94
N PHE A 197 -25.43 5.40 18.73
CA PHE A 197 -25.95 5.10 17.41
C PHE A 197 -26.57 6.33 16.75
N ALA A 198 -26.12 6.66 15.55
CA ALA A 198 -26.71 7.67 14.69
C ALA A 198 -26.39 7.37 13.22
N ASP A 199 -27.35 7.58 12.35
CA ASP A 199 -27.18 7.47 10.89
C ASP A 199 -26.53 6.15 10.43
N GLY A 200 -26.98 5.02 10.98
CA GLY A 200 -26.48 3.69 10.64
C GLY A 200 -25.09 3.35 11.17
N THR A 201 -24.54 4.18 12.07
CA THR A 201 -23.18 4.04 12.63
C THR A 201 -23.20 4.07 14.13
N TYR A 202 -22.48 3.18 14.78
CA TYR A 202 -22.11 3.34 16.18
C TYR A 202 -20.81 4.10 16.31
N SER A 203 -20.76 5.13 17.15
CA SER A 203 -19.56 5.94 17.33
C SER A 203 -19.30 6.36 18.76
N PHE A 204 -18.02 6.60 19.07
CA PHE A 204 -17.53 7.15 20.30
C PHE A 204 -16.31 8.04 20.02
N ALA A 205 -16.17 9.15 20.71
CA ALA A 205 -15.00 10.00 20.58
C ALA A 205 -14.59 10.61 21.93
N ILE A 206 -13.27 10.68 22.16
CA ILE A 206 -12.65 11.45 23.24
C ILE A 206 -11.80 12.53 22.58
N GLU A 207 -12.37 13.73 22.39
CA GLU A 207 -11.71 14.85 21.71
C GLU A 207 -10.39 15.23 22.38
N SER A 208 -10.34 15.25 23.71
CA SER A 208 -9.14 15.63 24.49
C SER A 208 -7.96 14.66 24.31
N ALA A 209 -8.22 13.43 23.90
CA ALA A 209 -7.22 12.39 23.65
C ALA A 209 -7.01 12.12 22.16
N ASN A 210 -7.76 12.80 21.29
CA ASN A 210 -7.80 12.52 19.83
C ASN A 210 -8.02 11.03 19.53
N VAL A 211 -8.97 10.42 20.25
CA VAL A 211 -9.35 9.01 20.09
C VAL A 211 -10.79 8.93 19.59
N SER A 212 -11.03 8.16 18.57
CA SER A 212 -12.37 7.85 18.08
C SER A 212 -12.51 6.39 17.72
N VAL A 213 -13.74 5.87 17.89
CA VAL A 213 -14.14 4.53 17.46
C VAL A 213 -15.40 4.65 16.63
N LYS A 214 -15.47 3.95 15.50
CA LYS A 214 -16.65 3.85 14.65
C LYS A 214 -16.89 2.41 14.25
N ALA A 215 -18.12 1.95 14.38
CA ALA A 215 -18.55 0.65 13.87
C ALA A 215 -19.60 0.85 12.79
N ASN A 216 -19.37 0.25 11.64
CA ASN A 216 -20.24 0.31 10.47
C ASN A 216 -20.52 -1.11 9.99
N ILE A 217 -21.78 -1.38 9.60
CA ILE A 217 -22.10 -2.56 8.79
C ILE A 217 -21.80 -2.21 7.33
N LEU A 218 -21.17 -3.13 6.63
CA LEU A 218 -20.88 -3.02 5.22
C LEU A 218 -21.96 -3.71 4.38
N GLN A 219 -22.04 -3.40 3.08
CA GLN A 219 -23.06 -3.95 2.18
C GLN A 219 -22.99 -5.47 2.02
N ASP A 220 -21.80 -6.07 2.26
CA ASP A 220 -21.60 -7.52 2.24
C ASP A 220 -21.98 -8.21 3.57
N GLY A 221 -22.49 -7.44 4.55
CA GLY A 221 -22.88 -7.95 5.86
C GLY A 221 -21.74 -8.07 6.87
N THR A 222 -20.50 -7.74 6.50
CA THR A 222 -19.40 -7.65 7.45
C THR A 222 -19.50 -6.36 8.28
N MET A 223 -18.80 -6.32 9.41
CA MET A 223 -18.70 -5.12 10.24
C MET A 223 -17.27 -4.58 10.19
N ALA A 224 -17.12 -3.29 9.93
CA ALA A 224 -15.87 -2.55 10.06
C ALA A 224 -15.87 -1.78 11.39
N LEU A 225 -14.89 -2.07 12.26
CA LEU A 225 -14.63 -1.32 13.48
C LEU A 225 -13.35 -0.51 13.28
N GLU A 226 -13.50 0.79 13.13
CA GLU A 226 -12.40 1.73 12.99
C GLU A 226 -12.02 2.30 14.35
N PHE A 227 -10.76 2.23 14.68
CA PHE A 227 -10.16 2.85 15.85
C PHE A 227 -9.10 3.85 15.37
N ALA A 228 -9.27 5.12 15.72
CA ALA A 228 -8.30 6.15 15.41
C ALA A 228 -7.73 6.76 16.70
N ALA A 229 -6.40 6.91 16.76
CA ALA A 229 -5.68 7.55 17.84
C ALA A 229 -4.59 8.45 17.24
N GLY A 230 -4.75 9.76 17.33
CA GLY A 230 -3.90 10.71 16.64
C GLY A 230 -4.05 10.58 15.12
N ASP A 231 -2.93 10.47 14.44
CA ASP A 231 -2.85 10.33 12.98
C ASP A 231 -2.90 8.87 12.51
N THR A 232 -3.04 7.92 13.44
CA THR A 232 -3.05 6.50 13.11
C THR A 232 -4.48 5.95 13.20
N ALA A 233 -4.95 5.34 12.12
CA ALA A 233 -6.21 4.63 12.08
C ALA A 233 -5.96 3.13 11.85
N THR A 234 -6.65 2.32 12.65
CA THR A 234 -6.70 0.87 12.50
C THR A 234 -8.14 0.45 12.27
N THR A 235 -8.41 -0.37 11.28
CA THR A 235 -9.74 -0.93 11.02
C THR A 235 -9.69 -2.43 11.17
N LEU A 236 -10.58 -2.98 12.00
CA LEU A 236 -10.82 -4.42 12.11
C LEU A 236 -12.08 -4.77 11.34
N TYR A 237 -12.01 -5.81 10.55
CA TYR A 237 -13.14 -6.34 9.79
C TYR A 237 -13.62 -7.64 10.43
N PHE A 238 -14.92 -7.75 10.62
CA PHE A 238 -15.53 -8.87 11.30
C PHE A 238 -16.63 -9.49 10.45
N GLU A 239 -16.73 -10.81 10.51
CA GLU A 239 -17.91 -11.55 10.05
C GLU A 239 -18.73 -12.00 11.27
N LYS A 240 -20.05 -12.10 11.07
CA LYS A 240 -20.95 -12.54 12.14
C LYS A 240 -20.74 -14.03 12.40
N ALA A 241 -20.46 -14.36 13.64
CA ALA A 241 -20.36 -15.77 14.04
C ALA A 241 -21.75 -16.43 13.97
N GLU A 242 -21.82 -17.64 13.40
CA GLU A 242 -23.04 -18.44 13.31
C GLU A 242 -23.53 -18.96 14.68
#